data_97a80e9e38ace1d5758ebf9f966f3511
#
_entry.id   97a80e9e38ace1d5758ebf9f966f3511
#
_cell.length_a   1.000
_cell.length_b   1.000
_cell.length_c   1.000
_cell.angle_alpha   90.00
_cell.angle_beta   90.00
_cell.angle_gamma   90.00
#
_symmetry.space_group_name_H-M   'P 1'
#
loop_
_entity.id
_entity.type
_entity.pdbx_description
1 polymer ?
#
loop_
_entity_poly.entity_id
_entity_poly.type
_entity_poly.pdbx_seq_one_letter_code
_entity_poly.pdbx_strand_id
1 'polypeptide(L)'
;MILRDASEADLPAIVAIYNSIIPGRMVTADLTPVTVESRRAWFAAHQVRERPLWVLVDPAGTIAAWASFDTFYPRAAYDGTAMLAINVAETHRRQGHGRRLLEAAISRGPDLGLHTLLGYIFGHNAPSLALFDSHGFSRWGHLPRVAVLDGVARDLIIVGRRLTP
;
A
#
# COMPACT_ATOMS: atom_id res chain seq x y z
N MET A 1 -2.20 -16.75 10.18
CA MET A 1 -2.25 -15.67 9.18
C MET A 1 -2.02 -16.24 7.79
N ILE A 2 -2.98 -16.05 6.89
CA ILE A 2 -2.92 -16.51 5.49
C ILE A 2 -2.80 -15.27 4.60
N LEU A 3 -1.84 -15.27 3.69
CA LEU A 3 -1.69 -14.25 2.64
C LEU A 3 -2.25 -14.83 1.35
N ARG A 4 -3.24 -14.15 0.76
CA ARG A 4 -3.89 -14.53 -0.49
C ARG A 4 -4.32 -13.32 -1.31
N ASP A 5 -4.67 -13.56 -2.56
CA ASP A 5 -5.33 -12.55 -3.38
C ASP A 5 -6.70 -12.19 -2.78
N ALA A 6 -7.08 -10.93 -2.93
CA ALA A 6 -8.39 -10.45 -2.51
C ALA A 6 -9.47 -10.92 -3.47
N SER A 7 -10.63 -11.27 -2.92
CA SER A 7 -11.87 -11.52 -3.64
C SER A 7 -12.84 -10.36 -3.50
N GLU A 8 -13.86 -10.29 -4.33
CA GLU A 8 -14.88 -9.24 -4.24
C GLU A 8 -15.58 -9.22 -2.86
N ALA A 9 -15.71 -10.37 -2.22
CA ALA A 9 -16.28 -10.47 -0.88
C ALA A 9 -15.42 -9.76 0.20
N ASP A 10 -14.13 -9.53 -0.07
CA ASP A 10 -13.23 -8.85 0.85
C ASP A 10 -13.32 -7.31 0.76
N LEU A 11 -13.89 -6.79 -0.33
CA LEU A 11 -13.90 -5.34 -0.60
C LEU A 11 -14.51 -4.50 0.53
N PRO A 12 -15.62 -4.90 1.17
CA PRO A 12 -16.16 -4.16 2.31
C PRO A 12 -15.16 -4.03 3.48
N ALA A 13 -14.43 -5.10 3.82
CA ALA A 13 -13.43 -5.09 4.89
C ALA A 13 -12.19 -4.27 4.50
N ILE A 14 -11.74 -4.36 3.25
CA ILE A 14 -10.66 -3.53 2.70
C ILE A 14 -11.00 -2.05 2.82
N VAL A 15 -12.22 -1.66 2.43
CA VAL A 15 -12.72 -0.27 2.53
C VAL A 15 -12.84 0.16 3.99
N ALA A 16 -13.32 -0.71 4.88
CA ALA A 16 -13.42 -0.40 6.30
C ALA A 16 -12.04 -0.11 6.92
N ILE A 17 -11.03 -0.92 6.61
CA ILE A 17 -9.64 -0.69 7.04
C ILE A 17 -9.13 0.63 6.48
N TYR A 18 -9.34 0.90 5.19
CA TYR A 18 -8.93 2.15 4.56
C TYR A 18 -9.56 3.37 5.23
N ASN A 19 -10.86 3.33 5.45
CA ASN A 19 -11.58 4.44 6.10
C ASN A 19 -11.13 4.68 7.54
N SER A 20 -10.73 3.62 8.27
CA SER A 20 -10.24 3.74 9.64
C SER A 20 -8.92 4.51 9.78
N ILE A 21 -8.10 4.53 8.72
CA ILE A 21 -6.81 5.23 8.74
C ILE A 21 -6.90 6.70 8.30
N ILE A 22 -7.98 7.11 7.65
CA ILE A 22 -8.16 8.48 7.15
C ILE A 22 -8.07 9.53 8.26
N PRO A 23 -8.75 9.39 9.42
CA PRO A 23 -8.71 10.40 10.47
C PRO A 23 -7.32 10.67 11.04
N GLY A 24 -6.43 9.68 10.98
CA GLY A 24 -5.06 9.80 11.50
C GLY A 24 -4.14 10.71 10.68
N ARG A 25 -4.51 11.06 9.45
CA ARG A 25 -3.74 11.93 8.52
C ARG A 25 -2.29 11.50 8.33
N MET A 26 -2.01 10.20 8.51
CA MET A 26 -0.66 9.65 8.45
C MET A 26 -0.38 8.87 7.16
N VAL A 27 -1.40 8.24 6.56
CA VAL A 27 -1.19 7.20 5.55
C VAL A 27 -1.76 7.59 4.19
N THR A 28 -2.95 8.18 4.14
CA THR A 28 -3.64 8.53 2.90
C THR A 28 -3.89 10.01 2.76
N ALA A 29 -3.92 10.49 1.52
CA ALA A 29 -4.30 11.86 1.17
C ALA A 29 -5.83 12.07 1.12
N ASP A 30 -6.65 11.01 1.17
CA ASP A 30 -8.09 11.14 1.27
C ASP A 30 -8.46 11.80 2.61
N LEU A 31 -9.35 12.79 2.55
CA LEU A 31 -9.78 13.56 3.72
C LEU A 31 -11.12 13.06 4.28
N THR A 32 -11.88 12.35 3.46
CA THR A 32 -13.21 11.82 3.79
C THR A 32 -13.31 10.33 3.46
N PRO A 33 -14.16 9.58 4.19
CA PRO A 33 -14.35 8.16 3.89
C PRO A 33 -14.83 7.91 2.47
N VAL A 34 -14.39 6.79 1.90
CA VAL A 34 -14.82 6.30 0.60
C VAL A 34 -15.90 5.23 0.77
N THR A 35 -16.71 5.00 -0.27
CA THR A 35 -17.72 3.93 -0.27
C THR A 35 -17.20 2.66 -0.95
N VAL A 36 -17.79 1.52 -0.63
CA VAL A 36 -17.50 0.26 -1.33
C VAL A 36 -17.76 0.41 -2.82
N GLU A 37 -18.87 1.05 -3.19
CA GLU A 37 -19.24 1.26 -4.60
C GLU A 37 -18.19 2.08 -5.34
N SER A 38 -17.69 3.17 -4.74
CA SER A 38 -16.67 4.03 -5.36
C SER A 38 -15.32 3.30 -5.57
N ARG A 39 -15.10 2.18 -4.87
CA ARG A 39 -13.85 1.38 -4.96
C ARG A 39 -13.97 0.16 -5.87
N ARG A 40 -15.14 -0.15 -6.45
CA ARG A 40 -15.30 -1.32 -7.33
C ARG A 40 -14.40 -1.27 -8.57
N ALA A 41 -14.30 -0.13 -9.24
CA ALA A 41 -13.47 0.01 -10.42
C ALA A 41 -11.97 -0.14 -10.07
N TRP A 42 -11.53 0.45 -8.96
CA TRP A 42 -10.18 0.27 -8.44
C TRP A 42 -9.91 -1.20 -8.08
N PHE A 43 -10.84 -1.88 -7.40
CA PHE A 43 -10.72 -3.29 -7.08
C PHE A 43 -10.60 -4.14 -8.35
N ALA A 44 -11.44 -3.90 -9.36
CA ALA A 44 -11.40 -4.62 -10.63
C ALA A 44 -10.05 -4.46 -11.35
N ALA A 45 -9.43 -3.27 -11.27
CA ALA A 45 -8.11 -3.02 -11.85
C ALA A 45 -6.99 -3.83 -11.17
N HIS A 46 -7.21 -4.33 -9.93
CA HIS A 46 -6.28 -5.15 -9.17
C HIS A 46 -6.55 -6.66 -9.27
N GLN A 47 -7.43 -7.08 -10.19
CA GLN A 47 -7.69 -8.50 -10.45
C GLN A 47 -6.80 -9.07 -11.56
N VAL A 48 -5.73 -8.38 -11.90
CA VAL A 48 -4.72 -8.82 -12.86
C VAL A 48 -3.46 -9.28 -12.12
N ARG A 49 -2.78 -10.28 -12.69
CA ARG A 49 -1.61 -10.89 -12.05
C ARG A 49 -0.51 -9.89 -11.69
N GLU A 50 -0.24 -8.95 -12.59
CA GLU A 50 0.86 -7.98 -12.48
C GLU A 50 0.56 -6.86 -11.45
N ARG A 51 -0.68 -6.72 -11.05
CA ARG A 51 -1.14 -5.67 -10.12
C ARG A 51 -2.12 -6.26 -9.10
N PRO A 52 -1.68 -7.23 -8.28
CA PRO A 52 -2.58 -7.89 -7.34
C PRO A 52 -2.99 -6.97 -6.19
N LEU A 53 -4.10 -7.33 -5.59
CA LEU A 53 -4.53 -6.85 -4.29
C LEU A 53 -4.47 -8.03 -3.31
N TRP A 54 -3.65 -7.94 -2.30
CA TRP A 54 -3.46 -9.02 -1.33
C TRP A 54 -4.12 -8.68 0.00
N VAL A 55 -4.68 -9.70 0.63
CA VAL A 55 -5.19 -9.63 2.00
C VAL A 55 -4.44 -10.58 2.91
N LEU A 56 -4.18 -10.13 4.13
CA LEU A 56 -3.62 -10.94 5.20
C LEU A 56 -4.75 -11.26 6.18
N VAL A 57 -5.12 -12.55 6.24
CA VAL A 57 -6.29 -13.04 6.99
C VAL A 57 -5.82 -13.74 8.26
N ASP A 58 -6.44 -13.45 9.39
CA ASP A 58 -6.16 -14.08 10.66
C ASP A 58 -6.80 -15.48 10.78
N PRO A 59 -6.49 -16.27 11.83
CA PRO A 59 -7.10 -17.58 12.00
C PRO A 59 -8.62 -17.58 12.22
N ALA A 60 -9.19 -16.44 12.61
CA ALA A 60 -10.64 -16.28 12.76
C ALA A 60 -11.34 -15.89 11.46
N GLY A 61 -10.58 -15.71 10.35
CA GLY A 61 -11.12 -15.31 9.07
C GLY A 61 -11.24 -13.79 8.88
N THR A 62 -10.70 -12.99 9.80
CA THR A 62 -10.75 -11.53 9.72
C THR A 62 -9.58 -10.99 8.92
N ILE A 63 -9.82 -9.99 8.06
CA ILE A 63 -8.75 -9.31 7.33
C ILE A 63 -8.02 -8.37 8.30
N ALA A 64 -6.76 -8.68 8.57
CA ALA A 64 -5.90 -7.90 9.46
C ALA A 64 -5.16 -6.77 8.73
N ALA A 65 -4.86 -6.96 7.46
CA ALA A 65 -4.13 -6.01 6.63
C ALA A 65 -4.32 -6.32 5.14
N TRP A 66 -4.02 -5.36 4.28
CA TRP A 66 -4.01 -5.55 2.85
C TRP A 66 -2.89 -4.74 2.18
N ALA A 67 -2.50 -5.17 0.98
CA ALA A 67 -1.53 -4.47 0.14
C ALA A 67 -2.02 -4.41 -1.30
N SER A 68 -1.89 -3.25 -1.95
CA SER A 68 -2.14 -3.07 -3.37
C SER A 68 -0.87 -2.76 -4.13
N PHE A 69 -0.82 -3.22 -5.39
CA PHE A 69 0.23 -2.91 -6.35
C PHE A 69 -0.36 -2.02 -7.43
N ASP A 70 -0.27 -0.72 -7.25
CA ASP A 70 -0.85 0.26 -8.16
C ASP A 70 0.09 0.55 -9.33
N THR A 71 -0.47 0.85 -10.51
CA THR A 71 0.30 1.28 -11.66
C THR A 71 0.99 2.60 -11.36
N PHE A 72 2.33 2.65 -11.55
CA PHE A 72 3.08 3.88 -11.33
C PHE A 72 2.74 4.95 -12.37
N TYR A 73 2.92 4.59 -13.64
CA TYR A 73 2.60 5.49 -14.75
C TYR A 73 2.12 4.66 -15.94
N PRO A 74 0.98 5.02 -16.58
CA PRO A 74 0.34 4.16 -17.59
C PRO A 74 1.06 4.24 -18.95
N ARG A 75 2.30 3.80 -19.01
CA ARG A 75 3.11 3.65 -20.23
C ARG A 75 3.97 2.41 -20.12
N ALA A 76 4.10 1.66 -21.21
CA ALA A 76 4.77 0.36 -21.27
C ALA A 76 6.20 0.34 -20.69
N ALA A 77 6.96 1.43 -20.82
CA ALA A 77 8.29 1.53 -20.22
C ALA A 77 8.30 1.42 -18.69
N TYR A 78 7.15 1.62 -18.02
CA TYR A 78 7.00 1.54 -16.56
C TYR A 78 6.26 0.29 -16.09
N ASP A 79 5.93 -0.66 -16.97
CA ASP A 79 5.15 -1.85 -16.60
C ASP A 79 5.83 -2.70 -15.52
N GLY A 80 7.16 -2.70 -15.46
CA GLY A 80 7.92 -3.36 -14.39
C GLY A 80 8.02 -2.59 -13.08
N THR A 81 7.34 -1.45 -12.93
CA THR A 81 7.33 -0.61 -11.73
C THR A 81 5.93 -0.53 -11.14
N ALA A 82 5.79 -0.81 -9.84
CA ALA A 82 4.54 -0.66 -9.12
C ALA A 82 4.69 0.24 -7.89
N MET A 83 3.63 0.98 -7.58
CA MET A 83 3.47 1.64 -6.29
C MET A 83 2.84 0.64 -5.32
N LEU A 84 3.50 0.43 -4.18
CA LEU A 84 3.02 -0.46 -3.13
C LEU A 84 2.36 0.36 -2.03
N ALA A 85 1.09 0.07 -1.74
CA ALA A 85 0.40 0.58 -0.57
C ALA A 85 0.14 -0.57 0.41
N ILE A 86 0.39 -0.33 1.71
CA ILE A 86 0.16 -1.30 2.79
C ILE A 86 -0.70 -0.64 3.85
N ASN A 87 -1.81 -1.30 4.20
CA ASN A 87 -2.77 -0.82 5.18
C ASN A 87 -3.06 -1.91 6.20
N VAL A 88 -2.90 -1.58 7.48
CA VAL A 88 -3.09 -2.50 8.60
C VAL A 88 -4.27 -2.01 9.44
N ALA A 89 -5.22 -2.91 9.70
CA ALA A 89 -6.35 -2.64 10.59
C ALA A 89 -5.84 -2.17 11.96
N GLU A 90 -6.49 -1.19 12.56
CA GLU A 90 -6.04 -0.57 13.81
C GLU A 90 -5.85 -1.59 14.94
N THR A 91 -6.79 -2.53 15.05
CA THR A 91 -6.75 -3.62 16.04
C THR A 91 -5.61 -4.63 15.82
N HIS A 92 -4.98 -4.60 14.65
CA HIS A 92 -3.90 -5.53 14.26
C HIS A 92 -2.54 -4.81 14.08
N ARG A 93 -2.44 -3.56 14.48
CA ARG A 93 -1.16 -2.81 14.43
C ARG A 93 -0.13 -3.37 15.41
N ARG A 94 1.16 -3.09 15.15
CA ARG A 94 2.32 -3.51 15.97
C ARG A 94 2.49 -5.02 16.12
N GLN A 95 1.86 -5.81 15.26
CA GLN A 95 1.96 -7.28 15.22
C GLN A 95 2.79 -7.80 14.04
N GLY A 96 3.52 -6.94 13.36
CA GLY A 96 4.41 -7.31 12.24
C GLY A 96 3.70 -7.52 10.89
N HIS A 97 2.40 -7.23 10.77
CA HIS A 97 1.64 -7.49 9.55
C HIS A 97 2.09 -6.64 8.36
N GLY A 98 2.40 -5.37 8.58
CA GLY A 98 2.97 -4.50 7.55
C GLY A 98 4.33 -5.02 7.04
N ARG A 99 5.20 -5.49 7.95
CA ARG A 99 6.47 -6.12 7.59
C ARG A 99 6.24 -7.36 6.73
N ARG A 100 5.35 -8.25 7.14
CA ARG A 100 5.04 -9.48 6.41
C ARG A 100 4.54 -9.21 4.98
N LEU A 101 3.69 -8.21 4.81
CA LEU A 101 3.22 -7.78 3.47
C LEU A 101 4.36 -7.19 2.64
N LEU A 102 5.22 -6.36 3.23
CA LEU A 102 6.36 -5.78 2.55
C LEU A 102 7.38 -6.84 2.12
N GLU A 103 7.71 -7.78 3.01
CA GLU A 103 8.60 -8.92 2.70
C GLU A 103 8.03 -9.79 1.58
N ALA A 104 6.73 -10.07 1.60
CA ALA A 104 6.06 -10.81 0.54
C ALA A 104 6.08 -10.05 -0.79
N ALA A 105 5.86 -8.72 -0.78
CA ALA A 105 5.92 -7.89 -1.97
C ALA A 105 7.33 -7.89 -2.61
N ILE A 106 8.37 -7.80 -1.79
CA ILE A 106 9.76 -7.86 -2.23
C ILE A 106 10.08 -9.24 -2.83
N SER A 107 9.70 -10.30 -2.13
CA SER A 107 10.02 -11.68 -2.53
C SER A 107 9.27 -12.13 -3.78
N ARG A 108 7.97 -11.78 -3.91
CA ARG A 108 7.11 -12.23 -5.01
C ARG A 108 7.03 -11.24 -6.17
N GLY A 109 7.51 -10.02 -5.99
CA GLY A 109 7.46 -8.98 -7.03
C GLY A 109 8.07 -9.42 -8.37
N PRO A 110 9.24 -10.08 -8.41
CA PRO A 110 9.80 -10.59 -9.65
C PRO A 110 8.88 -11.57 -10.40
N ASP A 111 8.17 -12.44 -9.69
CA ASP A 111 7.21 -13.40 -10.29
C ASP A 111 5.98 -12.70 -10.88
N LEU A 112 5.71 -11.43 -10.45
CA LEU A 112 4.68 -10.57 -10.99
C LEU A 112 5.18 -9.73 -12.18
N GLY A 113 6.42 -9.93 -12.62
CA GLY A 113 7.06 -9.14 -13.67
C GLY A 113 7.57 -7.78 -13.19
N LEU A 114 7.67 -7.57 -11.86
CA LEU A 114 8.13 -6.31 -11.29
C LEU A 114 9.64 -6.36 -11.03
N HIS A 115 10.33 -5.29 -11.44
CA HIS A 115 11.74 -5.07 -11.12
C HIS A 115 11.95 -3.89 -10.16
N THR A 116 10.89 -3.12 -9.88
CA THR A 116 10.96 -1.94 -9.02
C THR A 116 9.67 -1.77 -8.22
N LEU A 117 9.82 -1.54 -6.92
CA LEU A 117 8.73 -1.10 -6.05
C LEU A 117 8.98 0.33 -5.57
N LEU A 118 7.92 1.13 -5.57
CA LEU A 118 7.88 2.47 -5.00
C LEU A 118 6.91 2.50 -3.83
N GLY A 119 7.20 3.34 -2.85
CA GLY A 119 6.28 3.71 -1.78
C GLY A 119 6.12 5.23 -1.74
N TYR A 120 4.88 5.70 -1.62
CA TYR A 120 4.56 7.11 -1.42
C TYR A 120 4.17 7.31 0.04
N ILE A 121 5.01 7.99 0.81
CA ILE A 121 4.91 8.07 2.26
C ILE A 121 5.00 9.53 2.68
N PHE A 122 4.05 10.01 3.48
CA PHE A 122 4.16 11.35 4.03
C PHE A 122 5.40 11.49 4.89
N GLY A 123 6.08 12.64 4.79
CA GLY A 123 7.33 12.90 5.51
C GLY A 123 7.20 12.82 7.03
N HIS A 124 6.01 13.03 7.57
CA HIS A 124 5.73 12.90 9.01
C HIS A 124 5.33 11.48 9.44
N ASN A 125 5.22 10.52 8.50
CA ASN A 125 4.92 9.12 8.82
C ASN A 125 6.23 8.35 9.10
N ALA A 126 6.88 8.68 10.21
CA ALA A 126 8.14 8.06 10.61
C ALA A 126 8.08 6.52 10.72
N PRO A 127 7.02 5.90 11.26
CA PRO A 127 6.94 4.44 11.32
C PRO A 127 6.97 3.76 9.95
N SER A 128 6.26 4.30 8.96
CA SER A 128 6.27 3.75 7.60
C SER A 128 7.62 3.96 6.92
N LEU A 129 8.22 5.15 7.04
CA LEU A 129 9.55 5.41 6.51
C LEU A 129 10.59 4.45 7.08
N ALA A 130 10.59 4.22 8.40
CA ALA A 130 11.49 3.28 9.06
C ALA A 130 11.27 1.83 8.62
N LEU A 131 10.00 1.42 8.41
CA LEU A 131 9.68 0.09 7.91
C LEU A 131 10.28 -0.14 6.52
N PHE A 132 10.08 0.77 5.60
CA PHE A 132 10.60 0.66 4.22
C PHE A 132 12.13 0.73 4.20
N ASP A 133 12.74 1.66 4.94
CA ASP A 133 14.20 1.78 5.07
C ASP A 133 14.85 0.49 5.57
N SER A 134 14.31 -0.12 6.62
CA SER A 134 14.80 -1.40 7.17
C SER A 134 14.71 -2.59 6.19
N HIS A 135 13.98 -2.43 5.08
CA HIS A 135 13.84 -3.43 4.00
C HIS A 135 14.53 -3.00 2.70
N GLY A 136 15.51 -2.11 2.79
CA GLY A 136 16.38 -1.73 1.66
C GLY A 136 15.72 -0.78 0.65
N PHE A 137 14.65 -0.11 1.02
CA PHE A 137 14.16 1.03 0.24
C PHE A 137 14.97 2.27 0.60
N SER A 138 15.35 3.04 -0.40
CA SER A 138 16.01 4.32 -0.23
C SER A 138 15.12 5.47 -0.72
N ARG A 139 15.40 6.67 -0.25
CA ARG A 139 14.68 7.87 -0.69
C ARG A 139 15.09 8.21 -2.12
N TRP A 140 14.12 8.14 -3.05
CA TRP A 140 14.31 8.49 -4.45
C TRP A 140 13.71 9.83 -4.83
N GLY A 141 12.83 10.38 -4.00
CA GLY A 141 12.24 11.69 -4.21
C GLY A 141 11.73 12.33 -2.94
N HIS A 142 11.67 13.66 -2.96
CA HIS A 142 11.08 14.49 -1.91
C HIS A 142 10.28 15.61 -2.57
N LEU A 143 8.99 15.60 -2.33
CA LEU A 143 8.06 16.62 -2.81
C LEU A 143 7.63 17.48 -1.63
N PRO A 144 8.22 18.67 -1.45
CA PRO A 144 7.96 19.48 -0.28
C PRO A 144 6.55 20.10 -0.35
N ARG A 145 5.78 19.96 0.71
CA ARG A 145 4.49 20.64 0.96
C ARG A 145 3.43 20.41 -0.14
N VAL A 146 3.46 19.25 -0.82
CA VAL A 146 2.55 18.96 -1.96
C VAL A 146 1.16 18.55 -1.53
N ALA A 147 0.95 18.11 -0.29
CA ALA A 147 -0.35 17.70 0.25
C ALA A 147 -0.78 18.65 1.36
N VAL A 148 -2.06 18.98 1.41
CA VAL A 148 -2.65 19.78 2.49
C VAL A 148 -3.66 18.92 3.23
N LEU A 149 -3.37 18.59 4.49
CA LEU A 149 -4.22 17.79 5.35
C LEU A 149 -4.74 18.69 6.48
N ASP A 150 -6.04 18.96 6.49
CA ASP A 150 -6.69 19.84 7.47
C ASP A 150 -5.96 21.20 7.63
N GLY A 151 -5.58 21.82 6.53
CA GLY A 151 -4.88 23.11 6.50
C GLY A 151 -3.37 23.04 6.76
N VAL A 152 -2.80 21.86 7.03
CA VAL A 152 -1.37 21.67 7.25
C VAL A 152 -0.72 21.10 6.01
N ALA A 153 0.24 21.84 5.44
CA ALA A 153 1.02 21.37 4.30
C ALA A 153 2.01 20.28 4.72
N ARG A 154 2.02 19.17 3.97
CA ARG A 154 2.82 17.97 4.26
C ARG A 154 3.70 17.62 3.07
N ASP A 155 4.89 17.13 3.39
CA ASP A 155 5.82 16.60 2.40
C ASP A 155 5.43 15.18 2.01
N LEU A 156 5.67 14.81 0.75
CA LEU A 156 5.61 13.45 0.26
C LEU A 156 7.02 12.95 -0.02
N ILE A 157 7.35 11.81 0.55
CA ILE A 157 8.61 11.10 0.29
C ILE A 157 8.31 9.94 -0.66
N ILE A 158 9.09 9.83 -1.72
CA ILE A 158 9.07 8.68 -2.62
C ILE A 158 10.25 7.80 -2.20
N VAL A 159 9.95 6.60 -1.73
CA VAL A 159 10.95 5.57 -1.47
C VAL A 159 10.92 4.54 -2.58
N GLY A 160 12.06 4.00 -2.94
CA GLY A 160 12.17 3.02 -4.02
C GLY A 160 13.16 1.92 -3.72
N ARG A 161 12.89 0.74 -4.28
CA ARG A 161 13.77 -0.43 -4.23
C ARG A 161 13.75 -1.17 -5.56
N ARG A 162 14.95 -1.52 -6.07
CA ARG A 162 15.11 -2.50 -7.15
C ARG A 162 14.95 -3.90 -6.58
N LEU A 163 14.14 -4.74 -7.24
CA LEU A 163 13.90 -6.14 -6.83
C LEU A 163 14.84 -7.11 -7.55
N THR A 164 15.31 -6.70 -8.71
CA THR A 164 16.28 -7.46 -9.53
C THR A 164 17.52 -6.60 -9.73
N PRO A 165 18.70 -7.21 -9.92
CA PRO A 165 19.94 -6.49 -10.16
C PRO A 165 19.89 -5.53 -11.34
#